data_5798e21faa1c5e56fa903d5c58bf4e4c
#
_entry.id   5798e21faa1c5e56fa903d5c58bf4e4c
#
_cell.length_a   1.000
_cell.length_b   1.000
_cell.length_c   1.000
_cell.angle_alpha   90.00
_cell.angle_beta   90.00
_cell.angle_gamma   90.00
#
_symmetry.space_group_name_H-M   'P 1'
#
loop_
_entity.id
_entity.type
_entity.pdbx_description
1 polymer ?
#
loop_
_entity_poly.entity_id
_entity_poly.type
_entity_poly.pdbx_seq_one_letter_code
_entity_poly.pdbx_strand_id
1 'polypeptide(L)'
;MPLFSFLVLTWAFIQNDFSVAYVANNSNSALPLFYRISAVWGAHEGSLLLWILVLNIWSISAIIGGRHLPELFNARVIGVLGLVSVGFLAFILFTSNPFDRLIPAAMDGRDLNPLLQDPALAIHPPMLYFGYVGFAVPFAFAIAV
;
A
#
# COMPACT_ATOMS: atom_id res chain seq x y z
N MET A 1 11.12 -4.69 0.53
CA MET A 1 10.65 -4.44 -0.84
C MET A 1 9.39 -3.55 -0.91
N PRO A 2 8.26 -3.78 -0.20
CA PRO A 2 7.05 -2.93 -0.35
C PRO A 2 7.27 -1.44 -0.08
N LEU A 3 8.12 -1.08 0.88
CA LEU A 3 8.48 0.32 1.12
C LEU A 3 9.12 0.97 -0.11
N PHE A 4 10.07 0.29 -0.73
CA PHE A 4 10.73 0.81 -1.93
C PHE A 4 9.74 0.98 -3.09
N SER A 5 8.88 -0.01 -3.33
CA SER A 5 7.83 0.09 -4.36
C SER A 5 6.86 1.24 -4.08
N PHE A 6 6.47 1.44 -2.83
CA PHE A 6 5.60 2.54 -2.44
C PHE A 6 6.27 3.91 -2.66
N LEU A 7 7.56 4.04 -2.34
CA LEU A 7 8.33 5.27 -2.58
C LEU A 7 8.50 5.55 -4.08
N VAL A 8 8.75 4.53 -4.90
CA VAL A 8 8.84 4.66 -6.37
C VAL A 8 7.50 5.11 -6.95
N LEU A 9 6.39 4.53 -6.50
CA LEU A 9 5.06 4.96 -6.95
C LEU A 9 4.77 6.41 -6.51
N THR A 10 5.08 6.75 -5.26
CA THR A 10 4.93 8.13 -4.75
C THR A 10 5.75 9.12 -5.59
N TRP A 11 6.97 8.75 -5.94
CA TRP A 11 7.83 9.57 -6.80
C TRP A 11 7.24 9.75 -8.19
N ALA A 12 6.66 8.71 -8.79
CA ALA A 12 5.97 8.80 -10.08
C ALA A 12 4.80 9.80 -10.05
N PHE A 13 4.02 9.83 -8.96
CA PHE A 13 2.97 10.84 -8.76
C PHE A 13 3.53 12.26 -8.60
N ILE A 14 4.59 12.44 -7.84
CA ILE A 14 5.23 13.75 -7.64
C ILE A 14 5.74 14.31 -8.96
N GLN A 15 6.34 13.47 -9.80
CA GLN A 15 6.90 13.85 -11.11
C GLN A 15 5.86 13.94 -12.23
N ASN A 16 4.59 13.59 -11.98
CA ASN A 16 3.55 13.46 -13.02
C ASN A 16 3.97 12.51 -14.15
N ASP A 17 4.51 11.34 -13.79
CA ASP A 17 4.88 10.32 -14.79
C ASP A 17 3.63 9.66 -15.37
N PHE A 18 2.99 10.32 -16.34
CA PHE A 18 1.79 9.83 -17.02
C PHE A 18 2.04 8.64 -17.96
N SER A 19 3.26 8.14 -18.04
CA SER A 19 3.53 6.84 -18.66
C SER A 19 3.08 5.68 -17.75
N VAL A 20 2.92 5.91 -16.44
CA VAL A 20 2.32 4.97 -15.51
C VAL A 20 0.81 5.12 -15.55
N ALA A 21 0.09 4.05 -15.92
CA ALA A 21 -1.37 4.06 -16.08
C ALA A 21 -2.09 4.53 -14.81
N TYR A 22 -1.61 4.09 -13.66
CA TYR A 22 -2.19 4.45 -12.36
C TYR A 22 -2.07 5.95 -12.07
N VAL A 23 -0.90 6.57 -12.37
CA VAL A 23 -0.70 8.02 -12.22
C VAL A 23 -1.60 8.79 -13.17
N ALA A 24 -1.66 8.39 -14.44
CA ALA A 24 -2.50 9.03 -15.45
C ALA A 24 -4.00 8.97 -15.13
N ASN A 25 -4.45 7.93 -14.44
CA ASN A 25 -5.86 7.75 -14.08
C ASN A 25 -6.28 8.47 -12.79
N ASN A 26 -5.33 8.86 -11.93
CA ASN A 26 -5.63 9.36 -10.58
C ASN A 26 -4.95 10.68 -10.23
N SER A 27 -4.26 11.33 -11.16
CA SER A 27 -3.57 12.61 -10.93
C SER A 27 -3.46 13.40 -12.23
N ASN A 28 -3.30 14.73 -12.13
CA ASN A 28 -3.03 15.61 -13.25
C ASN A 28 -1.96 16.67 -12.91
N SER A 29 -1.53 17.42 -13.91
CA SER A 29 -0.48 18.44 -13.75
C SER A 29 -0.89 19.62 -12.88
N ALA A 30 -2.19 19.94 -12.79
CA ALA A 30 -2.73 21.06 -12.01
C ALA A 30 -2.97 20.69 -10.53
N LEU A 31 -2.92 19.40 -10.17
CA LEU A 31 -3.22 18.93 -8.81
C LEU A 31 -2.13 19.38 -7.82
N PRO A 32 -2.48 19.99 -6.66
CA PRO A 32 -1.52 20.36 -5.63
C PRO A 32 -0.70 19.17 -5.12
N LEU A 33 0.56 19.40 -4.74
CA LEU A 33 1.51 18.35 -4.32
C LEU A 33 0.95 17.45 -3.21
N PHE A 34 0.27 18.03 -2.22
CA PHE A 34 -0.36 17.27 -1.14
C PHE A 34 -1.33 16.20 -1.68
N TYR A 35 -2.18 16.58 -2.63
CA TYR A 35 -3.15 15.67 -3.24
C TYR A 35 -2.52 14.70 -4.24
N ARG A 36 -1.40 15.05 -4.90
CA ARG A 36 -0.61 14.09 -5.68
C ARG A 36 -0.07 12.98 -4.80
N ILE A 37 0.46 13.31 -3.62
CA ILE A 37 0.95 12.31 -2.67
C ILE A 37 -0.22 11.45 -2.15
N SER A 38 -1.35 12.05 -1.79
CA SER A 38 -2.50 11.28 -1.31
C SER A 38 -3.16 10.44 -2.42
N ALA A 39 -3.02 10.82 -3.68
CA ALA A 39 -3.50 10.06 -4.82
C ALA A 39 -2.82 8.68 -4.95
N VAL A 40 -1.63 8.50 -4.37
CA VAL A 40 -0.94 7.19 -4.33
C VAL A 40 -1.83 6.09 -3.75
N TRP A 41 -2.66 6.40 -2.77
CA TRP A 41 -3.64 5.47 -2.19
C TRP A 41 -5.08 5.82 -2.54
N GLY A 42 -5.28 6.69 -3.52
CA GLY A 42 -6.60 7.19 -3.92
C GLY A 42 -7.47 6.18 -4.68
N ALA A 43 -6.88 5.11 -5.19
CA ALA A 43 -7.60 4.04 -5.88
C ALA A 43 -7.05 2.67 -5.49
N HIS A 44 -7.59 1.62 -6.08
CA HIS A 44 -7.46 0.24 -5.66
C HIS A 44 -5.99 -0.26 -5.61
N GLU A 45 -5.21 -0.03 -6.66
CA GLU A 45 -3.87 -0.61 -6.82
C GLU A 45 -2.89 -0.04 -5.79
N GLY A 46 -2.88 1.29 -5.64
CA GLY A 46 -2.02 1.95 -4.67
C GLY A 46 -2.48 1.76 -3.22
N SER A 47 -3.79 1.65 -2.99
CA SER A 47 -4.36 1.27 -1.69
C SER A 47 -3.88 -0.10 -1.24
N LEU A 48 -3.85 -1.10 -2.13
CA LEU A 48 -3.33 -2.43 -1.83
C LEU A 48 -1.83 -2.42 -1.54
N LEU A 49 -1.08 -1.60 -2.26
CA LEU A 49 0.35 -1.44 -1.99
C LEU A 49 0.61 -0.81 -0.61
N LEU A 50 -0.19 0.20 -0.23
CA LEU A 50 -0.17 0.76 1.11
C LEU A 50 -0.55 -0.29 2.16
N TRP A 51 -1.57 -1.09 1.88
CA TRP A 51 -2.02 -2.16 2.77
C TRP A 51 -0.89 -3.15 3.11
N ILE A 52 -0.14 -3.62 2.08
CA ILE A 52 1.01 -4.50 2.28
C ILE A 52 2.13 -3.79 3.03
N LEU A 53 2.38 -2.51 2.76
CA LEU A 53 3.36 -1.74 3.51
C LEU A 53 3.02 -1.72 5.00
N VAL A 54 1.77 -1.43 5.35
CA VAL A 54 1.28 -1.43 6.74
C VAL A 54 1.37 -2.83 7.36
N LEU A 55 1.03 -3.89 6.61
CA LEU A 55 1.18 -5.27 7.07
C LEU A 55 2.64 -5.61 7.39
N ASN A 56 3.59 -5.14 6.58
CA ASN A 56 5.01 -5.33 6.87
C ASN A 56 5.46 -4.58 8.13
N ILE A 57 4.94 -3.37 8.36
CA ILE A 57 5.22 -2.61 9.60
C ILE A 57 4.72 -3.40 10.81
N TRP A 58 3.49 -3.92 10.77
CA TRP A 58 2.94 -4.75 11.83
C TRP A 58 3.69 -6.06 12.01
N SER A 59 4.14 -6.69 10.93
CA SER A 59 4.95 -7.92 10.99
C SER A 59 6.28 -7.67 11.68
N ILE A 60 6.96 -6.57 11.36
CA ILE A 60 8.20 -6.17 12.03
C ILE A 60 7.94 -5.89 13.51
N SER A 61 6.84 -5.20 13.82
CA SER A 61 6.43 -4.91 15.20
C SER A 61 6.16 -6.20 15.99
N ALA A 62 5.51 -7.20 15.38
CA ALA A 62 5.27 -8.51 15.96
C ALA A 62 6.57 -9.27 16.22
N ILE A 63 7.54 -9.22 15.30
CA ILE A 63 8.88 -9.83 15.48
C ILE A 63 9.61 -9.17 16.66
N ILE A 64 9.60 -7.86 16.75
CA ILE A 64 10.28 -7.11 17.81
C ILE A 64 9.62 -7.37 19.16
N GLY A 65 8.29 -7.33 19.22
CA GLY A 65 7.50 -7.57 20.42
C GLY A 65 7.51 -9.05 20.89
N GLY A 66 7.62 -9.97 19.92
CA GLY A 66 7.59 -11.41 20.16
C GLY A 66 8.91 -12.03 20.64
N ARG A 67 9.96 -11.24 20.86
CA ARG A 67 11.30 -11.74 21.26
C ARG A 67 11.33 -12.55 22.56
N HIS A 68 10.31 -12.40 23.40
CA HIS A 68 10.18 -13.12 24.67
C HIS A 68 9.39 -14.44 24.56
N LEU A 69 8.84 -14.71 23.37
CA LEU A 69 8.04 -15.90 23.11
C LEU A 69 8.94 -17.09 22.71
N PRO A 70 8.47 -18.35 22.90
CA PRO A 70 9.17 -19.52 22.39
C PRO A 70 9.47 -19.39 20.91
N GLU A 71 10.69 -19.76 20.51
CA GLU A 71 11.16 -19.60 19.11
C GLU A 71 10.22 -20.24 18.09
N LEU A 72 9.76 -21.46 18.37
CA LEU A 72 8.85 -22.19 17.48
C LEU A 72 7.52 -21.45 17.30
N PHE A 73 6.97 -20.90 18.38
CA PHE A 73 5.73 -20.14 18.34
C PHE A 73 5.92 -18.86 17.52
N ASN A 74 6.98 -18.12 17.78
CA ASN A 74 7.29 -16.90 17.03
C ASN A 74 7.54 -17.19 15.55
N ALA A 75 8.22 -18.26 15.21
CA ALA A 75 8.42 -18.70 13.84
C ALA A 75 7.08 -19.01 13.12
N ARG A 76 6.11 -19.63 13.78
CA ARG A 76 4.76 -19.87 13.25
C ARG A 76 4.03 -18.55 12.98
N VAL A 77 4.05 -17.61 13.93
CA VAL A 77 3.43 -16.28 13.75
C VAL A 77 3.99 -15.57 12.52
N ILE A 78 5.31 -15.53 12.40
CA ILE A 78 6.00 -14.93 11.26
C ILE A 78 5.63 -15.66 9.95
N GLY A 79 5.56 -16.98 9.98
CA GLY A 79 5.16 -17.81 8.86
C GLY A 79 3.74 -17.47 8.36
N VAL A 80 2.78 -17.32 9.26
CA VAL A 80 1.40 -16.94 8.91
C VAL A 80 1.34 -15.54 8.32
N LEU A 81 1.99 -14.54 8.94
CA LEU A 81 2.07 -13.18 8.40
C LEU A 81 2.77 -13.14 7.03
N GLY A 82 3.79 -13.96 6.84
CA GLY A 82 4.49 -14.12 5.56
C GLY A 82 3.56 -14.68 4.48
N LEU A 83 2.78 -15.72 4.78
CA LEU A 83 1.81 -16.30 3.83
C LEU A 83 0.73 -15.30 3.45
N VAL A 84 0.19 -14.53 4.41
CA VAL A 84 -0.76 -13.45 4.12
C VAL A 84 -0.11 -12.42 3.19
N SER A 85 1.12 -12.00 3.47
CA SER A 85 1.86 -11.05 2.62
C SER A 85 2.08 -11.59 1.20
N VAL A 86 2.44 -12.87 1.05
CA VAL A 86 2.61 -13.51 -0.27
C VAL A 86 1.30 -13.52 -1.05
N GLY A 87 0.18 -13.84 -0.41
CA GLY A 87 -1.14 -13.82 -1.04
C GLY A 87 -1.49 -12.42 -1.60
N PHE A 88 -1.30 -11.38 -0.81
CA PHE A 88 -1.55 -10.01 -1.27
C PHE A 88 -0.57 -9.53 -2.34
N LEU A 89 0.72 -9.88 -2.23
CA LEU A 89 1.71 -9.56 -3.26
C LEU A 89 1.39 -10.24 -4.58
N ALA A 90 0.98 -11.50 -4.56
CA ALA A 90 0.54 -12.23 -5.75
C ALA A 90 -0.70 -11.55 -6.36
N PHE A 91 -1.68 -11.16 -5.53
CA PHE A 91 -2.86 -10.45 -6.00
C PHE A 91 -2.51 -9.12 -6.68
N ILE A 92 -1.63 -8.30 -6.08
CA ILE A 92 -1.17 -7.05 -6.71
C ILE A 92 -0.46 -7.34 -8.03
N LEU A 93 0.43 -8.32 -8.06
CA LEU A 93 1.23 -8.61 -9.23
C LEU A 93 0.39 -9.07 -10.43
N PHE A 94 -0.63 -9.90 -10.19
CA PHE A 94 -1.40 -10.53 -11.26
C PHE A 94 -2.70 -9.82 -11.62
N THR A 95 -3.28 -9.03 -10.71
CA THR A 95 -4.62 -8.44 -10.90
C THR A 95 -4.69 -6.93 -10.72
N SER A 96 -3.73 -6.31 -10.03
CA SER A 96 -3.83 -4.91 -9.60
C SER A 96 -2.48 -4.21 -9.58
N ASN A 97 -1.70 -4.37 -10.66
CA ASN A 97 -0.35 -3.84 -10.75
C ASN A 97 -0.36 -2.30 -10.87
N PRO A 98 0.15 -1.54 -9.88
CA PRO A 98 0.17 -0.08 -9.94
C PRO A 98 1.25 0.48 -10.88
N PHE A 99 2.10 -0.38 -11.47
CA PHE A 99 3.20 0.02 -12.35
C PHE A 99 2.94 -0.28 -13.83
N ASP A 100 1.71 -0.61 -14.21
CA ASP A 100 1.35 -0.82 -15.60
C ASP A 100 1.61 0.44 -16.43
N ARG A 101 2.16 0.27 -17.63
CA ARG A 101 2.59 1.36 -18.50
C ARG A 101 1.62 1.62 -19.64
N LEU A 102 1.42 2.91 -19.92
CA LEU A 102 0.71 3.37 -21.12
C LEU A 102 1.71 3.63 -22.24
N ILE A 103 1.45 3.06 -23.41
CA ILE A 103 2.24 3.29 -24.64
C ILE A 103 1.27 3.61 -25.77
N PRO A 104 1.21 4.88 -26.24
CA PRO A 104 1.98 6.05 -25.80
C PRO A 104 1.54 6.57 -24.43
N ALA A 105 2.45 7.30 -23.77
CA ALA A 105 2.13 7.99 -22.51
C ALA A 105 1.03 9.04 -22.73
N ALA A 106 0.17 9.25 -21.73
CA ALA A 106 -0.82 10.30 -21.77
C ALA A 106 -0.15 11.70 -21.73
N MET A 107 -0.70 12.67 -22.42
CA MET A 107 -0.19 14.06 -22.42
C MET A 107 -0.44 14.75 -21.07
N ASP A 108 -1.54 14.41 -20.40
CA ASP A 108 -1.89 14.81 -19.03
C ASP A 108 -2.76 13.69 -18.41
N GLY A 109 -2.92 13.73 -17.08
CA GLY A 109 -3.71 12.75 -16.38
C GLY A 109 -5.15 13.19 -16.14
N ARG A 110 -5.95 12.26 -15.60
CA ARG A 110 -7.31 12.51 -15.14
C ARG A 110 -7.31 13.11 -13.75
N ASP A 111 -8.44 13.72 -13.36
CA ASP A 111 -8.58 14.26 -12.02
C ASP A 111 -8.62 13.16 -10.95
N LEU A 112 -8.05 13.49 -9.78
CA LEU A 112 -8.27 12.72 -8.57
C LEU A 112 -9.76 12.78 -8.20
N ASN A 113 -10.30 11.68 -7.66
CA ASN A 113 -11.66 11.65 -7.14
C ASN A 113 -11.91 12.88 -6.24
N PRO A 114 -12.92 13.72 -6.54
CA PRO A 114 -13.18 14.95 -5.79
C PRO A 114 -13.34 14.76 -4.28
N LEU A 115 -13.85 13.60 -3.84
CA LEU A 115 -13.97 13.27 -2.41
C LEU A 115 -12.61 13.17 -1.72
N LEU A 116 -11.54 12.80 -2.45
CA LEU A 116 -10.18 12.69 -1.91
C LEU A 116 -9.42 14.01 -1.96
N GLN A 117 -10.02 15.07 -2.50
CA GLN A 117 -9.48 16.43 -2.47
C GLN A 117 -9.89 17.20 -1.18
N ASP A 118 -10.28 16.47 -0.15
CA ASP A 118 -10.47 16.95 1.22
C ASP A 118 -9.33 16.40 2.10
N PRO A 119 -8.65 17.24 2.91
CA PRO A 119 -7.52 16.80 3.73
C PRO A 119 -7.86 15.68 4.71
N ALA A 120 -9.06 15.70 5.30
CA ALA A 120 -9.49 14.67 6.24
C ALA A 120 -9.69 13.32 5.52
N LEU A 121 -10.33 13.35 4.34
CA LEU A 121 -10.55 12.16 3.52
C LEU A 121 -9.26 11.65 2.86
N ALA A 122 -8.29 12.52 2.60
CA ALA A 122 -6.97 12.12 2.13
C ALA A 122 -6.18 11.31 3.18
N ILE A 123 -6.29 11.68 4.47
CA ILE A 123 -5.57 11.04 5.59
C ILE A 123 -6.33 9.81 6.12
N HIS A 124 -7.65 9.76 5.96
CA HIS A 124 -8.49 8.70 6.52
C HIS A 124 -8.08 7.28 6.10
N PRO A 125 -7.82 6.96 4.81
CA PRO A 125 -7.46 5.61 4.40
C PRO A 125 -6.17 5.07 5.05
N PRO A 126 -5.05 5.80 5.12
CA PRO A 126 -3.87 5.35 5.85
C PRO A 126 -4.15 5.04 7.32
N MET A 127 -4.91 5.88 8.01
CA MET A 127 -5.28 5.68 9.41
C MET A 127 -6.16 4.45 9.60
N LEU A 128 -7.14 4.27 8.71
CA LEU A 128 -8.02 3.12 8.70
C LEU A 128 -7.21 1.81 8.48
N TYR A 129 -6.33 1.79 7.49
CA TYR A 129 -5.50 0.63 7.21
C TYR A 129 -4.56 0.31 8.36
N PHE A 130 -3.95 1.31 8.98
CA PHE A 130 -3.11 1.08 10.15
C PHE A 130 -3.86 0.38 11.28
N GLY A 131 -5.12 0.73 11.50
CA GLY A 131 -5.97 0.10 12.49
C GLY A 131 -6.35 -1.34 12.11
N TYR A 132 -7.07 -1.53 11.01
CA TYR A 132 -7.66 -2.85 10.76
C TYR A 132 -6.67 -3.88 10.19
N VAL A 133 -5.63 -3.46 9.44
CA VAL A 133 -4.57 -4.39 9.00
C VAL A 133 -3.81 -4.95 10.20
N GLY A 134 -3.75 -4.19 11.31
CA GLY A 134 -3.20 -4.66 12.57
C GLY A 134 -3.85 -5.94 13.12
N PHE A 135 -5.11 -6.22 12.77
CA PHE A 135 -5.79 -7.49 13.12
C PHE A 135 -5.15 -8.73 12.49
N ALA A 136 -4.30 -8.59 11.48
CA ALA A 136 -3.50 -9.70 10.97
C ALA A 136 -2.56 -10.27 12.05
N VAL A 137 -2.11 -9.45 13.00
CA VAL A 137 -1.23 -9.90 14.08
C VAL A 137 -1.95 -10.85 15.04
N PRO A 138 -3.06 -10.48 15.74
CA PRO A 138 -3.78 -11.41 16.60
C PRO A 138 -4.31 -12.62 15.82
N PHE A 139 -4.68 -12.49 14.55
CA PHE A 139 -5.01 -13.62 13.70
C PHE A 139 -3.83 -14.60 13.57
N ALA A 140 -2.64 -14.11 13.26
CA ALA A 140 -1.44 -14.94 13.15
C ALA A 140 -1.08 -15.62 14.49
N PHE A 141 -1.26 -14.91 15.60
CA PHE A 141 -1.08 -15.48 16.95
C PHE A 141 -2.09 -16.59 17.25
N ALA A 142 -3.36 -16.41 16.86
CA ALA A 142 -4.40 -17.43 17.06
C ALA A 142 -4.15 -18.71 16.25
N ILE A 143 -3.57 -18.58 15.04
CA ILE A 143 -3.22 -19.75 14.21
C ILE A 143 -1.95 -20.43 14.70
N ALA A 144 -1.02 -19.70 15.35
CA ALA A 144 0.25 -20.23 15.80
C ALA A 144 0.16 -21.10 17.07
N VAL A 145 -0.95 -21.01 17.80
CA VAL A 145 -1.22 -21.86 18.99
C VAL A 145 -1.45 -23.31 18.56
#